data_241949dd4fa1ea92ecd6cf7e95aa0175
#
_entry.id   241949dd4fa1ea92ecd6cf7e95aa0175
#
_cell.length_a   1.000
_cell.length_b   1.000
_cell.length_c   1.000
_cell.angle_alpha   90.00
_cell.angle_beta   90.00
_cell.angle_gamma   90.00
#
_symmetry.space_group_name_H-M   'P 1'
#
loop_
_entity.id
_entity.type
_entity.pdbx_description
1 polymer ?
#
loop_
_entity_poly.entity_id
_entity_poly.type
_entity_poly.pdbx_seq_one_letter_code
_entity_poly.pdbx_strand_id
1 'polypeptide(L)'
;FGYRPVPYMQSVDWIGPDVWFAHSVWVSKEEAELYGRTGCGVAHCPSSNMRLASGIAPIWEFMRAGVKVGLGVDGSASNDSSHLLAEARQAMLLARLRAGIEGASLSTEGAPPILTARQSLELATRGGAAVLGRSDIGSLEVGKCADFTALNLNRLEFSGALHDPLAAIIFCHPQRVDWTVVHGKAVVKEGCLVNIDERKLVAQHNRAASRLLNA
;
A
#
# COMPACT_ATOMS: atom_id res chain seq x y z
N PHE A 1 -13.21 26.81 8.01
CA PHE A 1 -12.25 27.71 7.36
C PHE A 1 -12.65 28.05 5.92
N GLY A 2 -13.64 27.36 5.32
CA GLY A 2 -14.11 27.63 3.96
C GLY A 2 -13.20 27.13 2.83
N TYR A 3 -12.14 26.40 3.15
CA TYR A 3 -11.23 25.80 2.18
C TYR A 3 -11.47 24.30 2.05
N ARG A 4 -11.15 23.75 0.88
CA ARG A 4 -10.90 22.32 0.71
C ARG A 4 -9.59 21.94 1.44
N PRO A 5 -9.38 20.66 1.80
CA PRO A 5 -8.20 20.25 2.59
C PRO A 5 -6.85 20.66 1.96
N VAL A 6 -6.67 20.47 0.67
CA VAL A 6 -5.38 20.76 0.00
C VAL A 6 -5.09 22.25 -0.08
N PRO A 7 -6.02 23.13 -0.53
CA PRO A 7 -5.83 24.57 -0.44
C PRO A 7 -5.63 25.10 1.01
N TYR A 8 -6.25 24.45 2.00
CA TYR A 8 -5.98 24.80 3.39
C TYR A 8 -4.54 24.51 3.78
N MET A 9 -4.01 23.31 3.46
CA MET A 9 -2.62 22.96 3.74
C MET A 9 -1.64 23.89 3.02
N GLN A 10 -1.96 24.29 1.80
CA GLN A 10 -1.18 25.29 1.07
C GLN A 10 -1.18 26.64 1.78
N SER A 11 -2.31 27.09 2.32
CA SER A 11 -2.43 28.38 2.99
C SER A 11 -1.65 28.50 4.31
N VAL A 12 -1.24 27.36 4.87
CA VAL A 12 -0.42 27.27 6.09
C VAL A 12 0.99 26.73 5.81
N ASP A 13 1.42 26.79 4.55
CA ASP A 13 2.74 26.32 4.05
C ASP A 13 3.05 24.85 4.39
N TRP A 14 1.99 24.01 4.52
CA TRP A 14 2.11 22.58 4.81
C TRP A 14 2.02 21.74 3.53
N ILE A 15 2.84 22.11 2.53
CA ILE A 15 3.04 21.36 1.28
C ILE A 15 4.52 21.47 0.88
N GLY A 16 5.10 20.34 0.40
CA GLY A 16 6.52 20.32 0.03
C GLY A 16 7.03 18.89 -0.18
N PRO A 17 8.31 18.74 -0.57
CA PRO A 17 8.89 17.45 -0.91
C PRO A 17 9.12 16.51 0.30
N ASP A 18 9.03 17.04 1.50
CA ASP A 18 9.12 16.35 2.80
C ASP A 18 7.76 16.12 3.47
N VAL A 19 6.66 16.49 2.77
CA VAL A 19 5.28 16.31 3.24
C VAL A 19 4.60 15.19 2.48
N TRP A 20 3.87 14.36 3.18
CA TRP A 20 2.96 13.38 2.57
C TRP A 20 1.64 13.30 3.33
N PHE A 21 0.59 12.92 2.61
CA PHE A 21 -0.76 12.84 3.11
C PHE A 21 -1.29 11.40 3.03
N ALA A 22 -1.93 10.94 4.10
CA ALA A 22 -2.65 9.66 4.06
C ALA A 22 -3.97 9.78 3.28
N HIS A 23 -4.45 8.66 2.76
CA HIS A 23 -5.75 8.50 2.10
C HIS A 23 -5.97 9.34 0.83
N SER A 24 -6.03 10.65 0.95
CA SER A 24 -6.20 11.62 -0.16
C SER A 24 -7.33 11.25 -1.13
N VAL A 25 -8.49 10.79 -0.60
CA VAL A 25 -9.60 10.24 -1.40
C VAL A 25 -10.30 11.32 -2.22
N TRP A 26 -10.56 12.48 -1.60
CA TRP A 26 -11.33 13.58 -2.18
C TRP A 26 -10.43 14.69 -2.74
N VAL A 27 -9.34 14.31 -3.37
CA VAL A 27 -8.41 15.24 -4.05
C VAL A 27 -8.86 15.42 -5.50
N SER A 28 -8.95 16.66 -5.97
CA SER A 28 -9.26 16.98 -7.36
C SER A 28 -8.03 16.76 -8.26
N LYS A 29 -8.24 16.83 -9.58
CA LYS A 29 -7.14 16.74 -10.55
C LYS A 29 -6.13 17.88 -10.35
N GLU A 30 -6.59 19.11 -10.16
CA GLU A 30 -5.77 20.30 -9.96
C GLU A 30 -4.98 20.20 -8.64
N GLU A 31 -5.59 19.65 -7.60
CA GLU A 31 -4.95 19.37 -6.31
C GLU A 31 -3.89 18.25 -6.44
N ALA A 32 -4.14 17.23 -7.24
CA ALA A 32 -3.14 16.20 -7.56
C ALA A 32 -1.95 16.79 -8.33
N GLU A 33 -2.20 17.66 -9.30
CA GLU A 33 -1.15 18.39 -10.01
C GLU A 33 -0.35 19.31 -9.08
N LEU A 34 -0.98 19.93 -8.08
CA LEU A 34 -0.29 20.70 -7.06
C LEU A 34 0.64 19.80 -6.23
N TYR A 35 0.18 18.64 -5.77
CA TYR A 35 1.03 17.66 -5.07
C TYR A 35 2.24 17.26 -5.90
N GLY A 36 2.05 16.98 -7.19
CA GLY A 36 3.15 16.63 -8.09
C GLY A 36 4.18 17.77 -8.23
N ARG A 37 3.71 18.99 -8.47
CA ARG A 37 4.60 20.16 -8.62
C ARG A 37 5.36 20.52 -7.34
N THR A 38 4.78 20.30 -6.18
CA THR A 38 5.39 20.61 -4.87
C THR A 38 6.20 19.44 -4.32
N GLY A 39 6.13 18.25 -4.95
CA GLY A 39 6.85 17.06 -4.52
C GLY A 39 6.24 16.34 -3.32
N CYS A 40 5.00 16.68 -2.94
CA CYS A 40 4.27 15.97 -1.89
C CYS A 40 4.10 14.49 -2.21
N GLY A 41 3.99 13.67 -1.16
CA GLY A 41 3.69 12.26 -1.25
C GLY A 41 2.26 11.91 -0.84
N VAL A 42 1.82 10.70 -1.20
CA VAL A 42 0.54 10.12 -0.76
C VAL A 42 0.77 8.70 -0.24
N ALA A 43 0.31 8.42 0.98
CA ALA A 43 0.19 7.06 1.53
C ALA A 43 -1.25 6.57 1.29
N HIS A 44 -1.44 5.74 0.27
CA HIS A 44 -2.74 5.18 -0.06
C HIS A 44 -3.08 4.01 0.85
N CYS A 45 -4.26 4.05 1.50
CA CYS A 45 -4.72 3.05 2.46
C CYS A 45 -6.05 2.45 1.98
N PRO A 46 -6.07 1.60 0.94
CA PRO A 46 -7.29 1.15 0.29
C PRO A 46 -8.24 0.40 1.21
N SER A 47 -7.77 -0.52 2.04
CA SER A 47 -8.63 -1.28 2.96
C SER A 47 -9.32 -0.39 3.98
N SER A 48 -8.59 0.56 4.57
CA SER A 48 -9.14 1.56 5.48
C SER A 48 -10.20 2.41 4.78
N ASN A 49 -9.92 2.91 3.58
CA ASN A 49 -10.87 3.71 2.80
C ASN A 49 -12.17 2.94 2.51
N MET A 50 -12.08 1.65 2.16
CA MET A 50 -13.25 0.80 1.93
C MET A 50 -14.03 0.56 3.23
N ARG A 51 -13.34 0.20 4.32
CA ARG A 51 -13.98 -0.08 5.59
C ARG A 51 -14.76 1.12 6.13
N LEU A 52 -14.20 2.31 5.98
CA LEU A 52 -14.81 3.56 6.43
C LEU A 52 -15.76 4.20 5.41
N ALA A 53 -16.00 3.54 4.28
CA ALA A 53 -16.80 4.06 3.17
C ALA A 53 -16.36 5.45 2.69
N SER A 54 -15.05 5.74 2.78
CA SER A 54 -14.50 7.06 2.44
C SER A 54 -14.47 7.33 0.93
N GLY A 55 -14.50 6.28 0.11
CA GLY A 55 -14.44 6.36 -1.35
C GLY A 55 -13.17 5.76 -1.95
N ILE A 56 -12.92 6.04 -3.23
CA ILE A 56 -11.77 5.51 -4.00
C ILE A 56 -10.81 6.66 -4.30
N ALA A 57 -9.59 6.59 -3.78
CA ALA A 57 -8.56 7.59 -4.04
C ALA A 57 -8.15 7.64 -5.52
N PRO A 58 -7.85 8.82 -6.08
CA PRO A 58 -7.49 9.01 -7.49
C PRO A 58 -6.02 8.66 -7.75
N ILE A 59 -5.65 7.39 -7.53
CA ILE A 59 -4.25 6.93 -7.61
C ILE A 59 -3.66 7.16 -8.99
N TRP A 60 -4.48 7.00 -10.02
CA TRP A 60 -4.03 7.19 -11.38
C TRP A 60 -3.69 8.65 -11.68
N GLU A 61 -4.51 9.59 -11.21
CA GLU A 61 -4.27 11.02 -11.31
C GLU A 61 -2.99 11.42 -10.57
N PHE A 62 -2.76 10.86 -9.38
CA PHE A 62 -1.52 11.07 -8.64
C PHE A 62 -0.30 10.59 -9.43
N MET A 63 -0.33 9.37 -9.96
CA MET A 63 0.78 8.83 -10.76
C MET A 63 1.04 9.66 -12.01
N ARG A 64 0.01 10.11 -12.71
CA ARG A 64 0.14 10.98 -13.90
C ARG A 64 0.70 12.37 -13.56
N ALA A 65 0.37 12.89 -12.40
CA ALA A 65 0.90 14.16 -11.90
C ALA A 65 2.32 14.04 -11.31
N GLY A 66 2.91 12.85 -11.28
CA GLY A 66 4.26 12.63 -10.73
C GLY A 66 4.32 12.65 -9.19
N VAL A 67 3.17 12.48 -8.52
CA VAL A 67 3.10 12.38 -7.06
C VAL A 67 3.80 11.10 -6.59
N LYS A 68 4.58 11.19 -5.54
CA LYS A 68 5.14 10.00 -4.85
C LYS A 68 3.99 9.25 -4.18
N VAL A 69 3.70 8.03 -4.62
CA VAL A 69 2.61 7.22 -4.05
C VAL A 69 3.19 5.95 -3.44
N GLY A 70 2.89 5.75 -2.16
CA GLY A 70 3.16 4.52 -1.42
C GLY A 70 1.87 3.93 -0.86
N LEU A 71 1.96 2.74 -0.27
CA LEU A 71 0.84 2.08 0.41
C LEU A 71 1.00 2.17 1.92
N GLY A 72 -0.12 2.29 2.63
CA GLY A 72 -0.21 2.20 4.07
C GLY A 72 -1.30 1.22 4.49
N VAL A 73 -1.06 0.50 5.58
CA VAL A 73 -2.07 -0.39 6.17
C VAL A 73 -3.05 0.35 7.08
N ASP A 74 -2.68 1.57 7.51
CA ASP A 74 -3.41 2.37 8.51
C ASP A 74 -3.50 1.70 9.89
N GLY A 75 -4.29 2.24 10.80
CA GLY A 75 -4.50 1.70 12.13
C GLY A 75 -5.39 0.46 12.15
N SER A 76 -5.22 -0.40 13.15
CA SER A 76 -5.99 -1.64 13.29
C SER A 76 -7.50 -1.44 13.46
N ALA A 77 -7.95 -0.25 13.85
CA ALA A 77 -9.37 0.10 13.93
C ALA A 77 -10.05 0.17 12.56
N SER A 78 -9.31 0.48 11.50
CA SER A 78 -9.80 0.58 10.12
C SER A 78 -9.22 -0.46 9.17
N ASN A 79 -8.21 -1.22 9.60
CA ASN A 79 -7.65 -2.34 8.84
C ASN A 79 -7.17 -3.46 9.77
N ASP A 80 -7.97 -4.49 9.91
CA ASP A 80 -7.74 -5.59 10.85
C ASP A 80 -6.55 -6.47 10.47
N SER A 81 -6.21 -6.55 9.18
CA SER A 81 -5.21 -7.50 8.68
C SER A 81 -3.78 -6.98 8.74
N SER A 82 -3.56 -5.67 8.67
CA SER A 82 -2.24 -5.01 8.58
C SER A 82 -1.31 -5.67 7.54
N HIS A 83 -1.86 -6.07 6.39
CA HIS A 83 -1.19 -6.90 5.39
C HIS A 83 -0.87 -6.11 4.12
N LEU A 84 0.38 -5.68 3.95
CA LEU A 84 0.77 -4.76 2.86
C LEU A 84 0.60 -5.34 1.45
N LEU A 85 0.79 -6.65 1.24
CA LEU A 85 0.50 -7.28 -0.06
C LEU A 85 -1.02 -7.31 -0.35
N ALA A 86 -1.85 -7.40 0.68
CA ALA A 86 -3.30 -7.24 0.52
C ALA A 86 -3.64 -5.81 0.08
N GLU A 87 -3.00 -4.80 0.67
CA GLU A 87 -3.17 -3.41 0.25
C GLU A 87 -2.76 -3.21 -1.22
N ALA A 88 -1.66 -3.81 -1.66
CA ALA A 88 -1.25 -3.77 -3.07
C ALA A 88 -2.32 -4.35 -4.02
N ARG A 89 -2.91 -5.50 -3.63
CA ARG A 89 -4.03 -6.08 -4.38
C ARG A 89 -5.25 -5.18 -4.38
N GLN A 90 -5.65 -4.63 -3.25
CA GLN A 90 -6.81 -3.75 -3.13
C GLN A 90 -6.60 -2.44 -3.91
N ALA A 91 -5.41 -1.84 -3.84
CA ALA A 91 -5.07 -0.67 -4.63
C ALA A 91 -5.27 -0.92 -6.14
N MET A 92 -4.79 -2.06 -6.63
CA MET A 92 -4.95 -2.46 -8.03
C MET A 92 -6.44 -2.63 -8.41
N LEU A 93 -7.21 -3.35 -7.59
CA LEU A 93 -8.61 -3.65 -7.88
C LEU A 93 -9.48 -2.38 -7.82
N LEU A 94 -9.26 -1.52 -6.83
CA LEU A 94 -9.99 -0.25 -6.72
C LEU A 94 -9.66 0.73 -7.83
N ALA A 95 -8.41 0.80 -8.27
CA ALA A 95 -8.04 1.62 -9.42
C ALA A 95 -8.75 1.15 -10.71
N ARG A 96 -8.89 -0.17 -10.90
CA ARG A 96 -9.65 -0.76 -12.01
C ARG A 96 -11.14 -0.49 -11.90
N LEU A 97 -11.70 -0.64 -10.70
CA LEU A 97 -13.12 -0.36 -10.45
C LEU A 97 -13.43 1.12 -10.73
N ARG A 98 -12.59 2.04 -10.25
CA ARG A 98 -12.75 3.48 -10.51
C ARG A 98 -12.71 3.77 -12.00
N ALA A 99 -11.74 3.25 -12.74
CA ALA A 99 -11.65 3.40 -14.18
C ALA A 99 -12.92 2.91 -14.90
N GLY A 100 -13.47 1.77 -14.49
CA GLY A 100 -14.72 1.24 -15.03
C GLY A 100 -15.94 2.14 -14.74
N ILE A 101 -16.03 2.71 -13.53
CA ILE A 101 -17.09 3.68 -13.16
C ILE A 101 -16.98 4.96 -14.01
N GLU A 102 -15.78 5.40 -14.30
CA GLU A 102 -15.51 6.58 -15.15
C GLU A 102 -15.64 6.29 -16.65
N GLY A 103 -16.12 5.11 -17.04
CA GLY A 103 -16.41 4.73 -18.43
C GLY A 103 -15.19 4.21 -19.21
N ALA A 104 -14.08 3.94 -18.54
CA ALA A 104 -12.93 3.31 -19.17
C ALA A 104 -13.22 1.84 -19.46
N SER A 105 -12.99 1.42 -20.70
CA SER A 105 -13.06 0.01 -21.10
C SER A 105 -11.66 -0.53 -21.35
N LEU A 106 -11.39 -1.74 -20.85
CA LEU A 106 -10.13 -2.47 -21.08
C LEU A 106 -9.86 -2.74 -22.58
N SER A 107 -10.90 -2.77 -23.37
CA SER A 107 -10.86 -3.08 -24.79
C SER A 107 -10.82 -1.83 -25.69
N THR A 108 -10.82 -0.62 -25.14
CA THR A 108 -10.86 0.61 -25.92
C THR A 108 -9.45 1.11 -26.15
N GLU A 109 -9.08 1.32 -27.40
CA GLU A 109 -7.81 1.97 -27.77
C GLU A 109 -7.77 3.37 -27.13
N GLY A 110 -6.71 3.66 -26.36
CA GLY A 110 -6.61 4.89 -25.56
C GLY A 110 -7.30 4.84 -24.19
N ALA A 111 -7.82 3.70 -23.75
CA ALA A 111 -8.30 3.53 -22.39
C ALA A 111 -7.22 3.93 -21.37
N PRO A 112 -7.60 4.54 -20.23
CA PRO A 112 -6.62 4.85 -19.20
C PRO A 112 -5.91 3.57 -18.77
N PRO A 113 -4.60 3.60 -18.65
CA PRO A 113 -3.84 2.42 -18.24
C PRO A 113 -4.32 1.97 -16.86
N ILE A 114 -4.54 0.68 -16.77
CA ILE A 114 -5.01 0.03 -15.55
C ILE A 114 -3.80 -0.28 -14.70
N LEU A 115 -3.89 -0.01 -13.41
CA LEU A 115 -2.85 -0.37 -12.46
C LEU A 115 -2.55 -1.88 -12.57
N THR A 116 -1.32 -2.20 -12.93
CA THR A 116 -0.85 -3.58 -13.10
C THR A 116 -0.41 -4.17 -11.75
N ALA A 117 -0.29 -5.50 -11.66
CA ALA A 117 0.26 -6.16 -10.48
C ALA A 117 1.69 -5.66 -10.16
N ARG A 118 2.52 -5.44 -11.19
CA ARG A 118 3.87 -4.87 -11.03
C ARG A 118 3.81 -3.47 -10.41
N GLN A 119 3.02 -2.57 -10.95
CA GLN A 119 2.89 -1.21 -10.42
C GLN A 119 2.37 -1.23 -8.98
N SER A 120 1.41 -2.11 -8.65
CA SER A 120 0.90 -2.25 -7.28
C SER A 120 1.99 -2.71 -6.31
N LEU A 121 2.85 -3.64 -6.72
CA LEU A 121 3.99 -4.07 -5.92
C LEU A 121 5.04 -2.96 -5.79
N GLU A 122 5.24 -2.15 -6.82
CA GLU A 122 6.12 -0.99 -6.78
C GLU A 122 5.61 0.08 -5.81
N LEU A 123 4.29 0.31 -5.71
CA LEU A 123 3.70 1.18 -4.67
C LEU A 123 4.00 0.66 -3.25
N ALA A 124 3.99 -0.67 -3.05
CA ALA A 124 4.28 -1.30 -1.77
C ALA A 124 5.78 -1.32 -1.39
N THR A 125 6.67 -0.99 -2.31
CA THR A 125 8.13 -1.05 -2.14
C THR A 125 8.79 0.29 -2.42
N ARG A 126 9.15 0.55 -3.67
CA ARG A 126 9.81 1.80 -4.12
C ARG A 126 8.94 3.03 -3.87
N GLY A 127 7.63 2.90 -4.03
CA GLY A 127 6.68 3.97 -3.75
C GLY A 127 6.70 4.39 -2.28
N GLY A 128 6.64 3.42 -1.36
CA GLY A 128 6.77 3.68 0.07
C GLY A 128 8.10 4.36 0.43
N ALA A 129 9.21 3.87 -0.14
CA ALA A 129 10.53 4.49 0.04
C ALA A 129 10.56 5.94 -0.43
N ALA A 130 9.98 6.23 -1.61
CA ALA A 130 9.91 7.57 -2.18
C ALA A 130 9.06 8.52 -1.32
N VAL A 131 7.92 8.05 -0.79
CA VAL A 131 7.07 8.83 0.14
C VAL A 131 7.82 9.19 1.41
N LEU A 132 8.63 8.26 1.95
CA LEU A 132 9.45 8.49 3.14
C LEU A 132 10.73 9.30 2.85
N GLY A 133 11.01 9.67 1.60
CA GLY A 133 12.25 10.36 1.21
C GLY A 133 13.51 9.51 1.41
N ARG A 134 13.39 8.16 1.43
CA ARG A 134 14.50 7.24 1.64
C ARG A 134 14.98 6.60 0.34
N SER A 135 16.28 6.68 0.08
CA SER A 135 16.94 6.08 -1.09
C SER A 135 17.62 4.74 -0.79
N ASP A 136 17.75 4.39 0.49
CA ASP A 136 18.47 3.21 0.98
C ASP A 136 17.57 1.98 1.19
N ILE A 137 16.27 2.09 0.92
CA ILE A 137 15.27 1.00 0.99
C ILE A 137 14.43 0.92 -0.30
N GLY A 138 13.50 -0.02 -0.36
CA GLY A 138 12.51 -0.16 -1.45
C GLY A 138 12.98 -1.02 -2.62
N SER A 139 14.25 -1.39 -2.69
CA SER A 139 14.81 -2.30 -3.70
C SER A 139 16.02 -3.05 -3.14
N LEU A 140 16.31 -4.22 -3.74
CA LEU A 140 17.51 -5.02 -3.43
C LEU A 140 18.64 -4.60 -4.38
N GLU A 141 19.53 -3.75 -3.87
CA GLU A 141 20.68 -3.22 -4.61
C GLU A 141 21.90 -3.13 -3.68
N VAL A 142 23.11 -3.22 -4.25
CA VAL A 142 24.35 -3.05 -3.48
C VAL A 142 24.38 -1.65 -2.83
N GLY A 143 24.67 -1.60 -1.55
CA GLY A 143 24.70 -0.36 -0.76
C GLY A 143 23.38 0.05 -0.12
N LYS A 144 22.28 -0.66 -0.38
CA LYS A 144 21.00 -0.45 0.30
C LYS A 144 20.83 -1.38 1.51
N CYS A 145 19.82 -1.09 2.32
CA CYS A 145 19.40 -1.99 3.39
C CYS A 145 19.01 -3.36 2.83
N ALA A 146 19.40 -4.40 3.54
CA ALA A 146 19.01 -5.77 3.20
C ALA A 146 17.61 -6.05 3.76
N ASP A 147 16.62 -5.35 3.21
CA ASP A 147 15.20 -5.50 3.55
C ASP A 147 14.51 -6.28 2.45
N PHE A 148 14.03 -7.48 2.74
CA PHE A 148 13.31 -8.27 1.75
C PHE A 148 12.31 -9.24 2.38
N THR A 149 11.37 -9.65 1.55
CA THR A 149 10.41 -10.72 1.84
C THR A 149 10.55 -11.79 0.78
N ALA A 150 10.53 -13.07 1.18
CA ALA A 150 10.55 -14.19 0.25
C ALA A 150 9.33 -15.10 0.47
N LEU A 151 8.79 -15.59 -0.65
CA LEU A 151 7.65 -16.50 -0.69
C LEU A 151 8.01 -17.76 -1.47
N ASN A 152 7.65 -18.90 -0.92
CA ASN A 152 7.72 -20.17 -1.65
C ASN A 152 6.48 -20.29 -2.55
N LEU A 153 6.68 -20.21 -3.86
CA LEU A 153 5.59 -20.30 -4.83
C LEU A 153 5.19 -21.75 -5.18
N ASN A 154 5.91 -22.75 -4.65
CA ASN A 154 5.55 -24.16 -4.83
C ASN A 154 4.50 -24.60 -3.78
N ARG A 155 3.34 -23.94 -3.82
CA ARG A 155 2.18 -24.17 -2.93
C ARG A 155 0.89 -24.19 -3.74
N LEU A 156 -0.16 -24.77 -3.17
CA LEU A 156 -1.46 -24.92 -3.84
C LEU A 156 -2.06 -23.59 -4.28
N GLU A 157 -1.95 -22.54 -3.45
CA GLU A 157 -2.48 -21.21 -3.75
C GLU A 157 -1.86 -20.57 -4.99
N PHE A 158 -0.66 -20.99 -5.41
CA PHE A 158 0.03 -20.51 -6.62
C PHE A 158 -0.04 -21.48 -7.78
N SER A 159 -0.72 -22.63 -7.62
CA SER A 159 -0.79 -23.66 -8.65
C SER A 159 -1.42 -23.13 -9.92
N GLY A 160 -0.74 -23.33 -11.05
CA GLY A 160 -1.14 -22.80 -12.37
C GLY A 160 -0.74 -21.35 -12.64
N ALA A 161 -0.23 -20.59 -11.66
CA ALA A 161 0.12 -19.17 -11.81
C ALA A 161 1.64 -18.91 -11.97
N LEU A 162 2.48 -19.94 -12.03
CA LEU A 162 3.94 -19.78 -12.03
C LEU A 162 4.52 -19.20 -13.34
N HIS A 163 3.72 -19.07 -14.38
CA HIS A 163 4.10 -18.40 -15.64
C HIS A 163 4.29 -16.87 -15.44
N ASP A 164 3.66 -16.27 -14.43
CA ASP A 164 3.88 -14.88 -13.99
C ASP A 164 3.93 -14.83 -12.45
N PRO A 165 5.10 -15.09 -11.85
CA PRO A 165 5.27 -15.12 -10.40
C PRO A 165 4.92 -13.80 -9.72
N LEU A 166 5.16 -12.66 -10.38
CA LEU A 166 4.86 -11.35 -9.85
C LEU A 166 3.36 -11.12 -9.77
N ALA A 167 2.63 -11.44 -10.83
CA ALA A 167 1.18 -11.37 -10.83
C ALA A 167 0.59 -12.35 -9.80
N ALA A 168 1.14 -13.56 -9.68
CA ALA A 168 0.72 -14.56 -8.71
C ALA A 168 0.78 -14.03 -7.26
N ILE A 169 1.85 -13.35 -6.86
CA ILE A 169 1.99 -12.77 -5.53
C ILE A 169 0.86 -11.78 -5.22
N ILE A 170 0.43 -10.99 -6.19
CA ILE A 170 -0.65 -10.02 -6.00
C ILE A 170 -2.04 -10.67 -6.10
N PHE A 171 -2.28 -11.51 -7.13
CA PHE A 171 -3.62 -12.06 -7.38
C PHE A 171 -3.99 -13.23 -6.49
N CYS A 172 -3.03 -14.12 -6.18
CA CYS A 172 -3.29 -15.29 -5.32
C CYS A 172 -3.37 -14.95 -3.83
N HIS A 173 -2.98 -13.73 -3.45
CA HIS A 173 -3.19 -13.18 -2.12
C HIS A 173 -2.62 -14.04 -0.98
N PRO A 174 -1.29 -14.28 -0.94
CA PRO A 174 -0.69 -15.09 0.11
C PRO A 174 -0.90 -14.46 1.48
N GLN A 175 -1.29 -15.27 2.46
CA GLN A 175 -1.57 -14.81 3.81
C GLN A 175 -0.30 -14.71 4.68
N ARG A 176 0.73 -15.45 4.34
CA ARG A 176 2.00 -15.48 5.06
C ARG A 176 3.17 -15.54 4.09
N VAL A 177 4.27 -14.96 4.51
CA VAL A 177 5.55 -15.04 3.81
C VAL A 177 6.45 -16.06 4.50
N ASP A 178 7.37 -16.65 3.77
CA ASP A 178 8.33 -17.63 4.33
C ASP A 178 9.46 -16.93 5.08
N TRP A 179 9.92 -15.82 4.52
CA TRP A 179 10.98 -15.02 5.13
C TRP A 179 10.67 -13.55 5.07
N THR A 180 11.00 -12.85 6.16
CA THR A 180 11.14 -11.40 6.18
C THR A 180 12.47 -11.07 6.85
N VAL A 181 13.27 -10.29 6.17
CA VAL A 181 14.56 -9.78 6.65
C VAL A 181 14.47 -8.27 6.70
N VAL A 182 14.86 -7.68 7.83
CA VAL A 182 14.89 -6.24 8.04
C VAL A 182 16.30 -5.87 8.48
N HIS A 183 16.92 -4.99 7.75
CA HIS A 183 18.31 -4.55 7.96
C HIS A 183 19.28 -5.74 8.17
N GLY A 184 19.15 -6.76 7.32
CA GLY A 184 19.95 -7.97 7.34
C GLY A 184 19.62 -8.97 8.45
N LYS A 185 18.60 -8.71 9.30
CA LYS A 185 18.18 -9.61 10.38
C LYS A 185 16.85 -10.28 10.03
N ALA A 186 16.80 -11.61 10.07
CA ALA A 186 15.56 -12.35 9.90
C ALA A 186 14.60 -12.05 11.05
N VAL A 187 13.41 -11.57 10.74
CA VAL A 187 12.29 -11.36 11.68
C VAL A 187 11.18 -12.40 11.47
N VAL A 188 11.08 -12.95 10.26
CA VAL A 188 10.27 -14.13 9.95
C VAL A 188 11.18 -15.17 9.30
N LYS A 189 11.08 -16.42 9.70
CA LYS A 189 11.78 -17.57 9.14
C LYS A 189 10.82 -18.75 9.04
N GLU A 190 10.73 -19.36 7.85
CA GLU A 190 9.86 -20.51 7.59
C GLU A 190 8.38 -20.25 8.01
N GLY A 191 7.92 -18.99 7.79
CA GLY A 191 6.57 -18.56 8.11
C GLY A 191 6.32 -18.29 9.61
N CYS A 192 7.33 -18.35 10.46
CA CYS A 192 7.23 -18.12 11.89
C CYS A 192 8.01 -16.87 12.33
N LEU A 193 7.51 -16.15 13.32
CA LEU A 193 8.22 -15.02 13.92
C LEU A 193 9.47 -15.52 14.67
N VAL A 194 10.60 -14.87 14.42
CA VAL A 194 11.86 -15.20 15.11
C VAL A 194 11.84 -14.61 16.53
N ASN A 195 12.22 -15.42 17.51
CA ASN A 195 12.30 -15.03 18.93
C ASN A 195 10.97 -14.58 19.58
N ILE A 196 9.83 -14.93 18.99
CA ILE A 196 8.50 -14.66 19.54
C ILE A 196 7.73 -15.97 19.65
N ASP A 197 7.24 -16.25 20.86
CA ASP A 197 6.25 -17.32 21.09
C ASP A 197 4.87 -16.84 20.61
N GLU A 198 4.50 -17.21 19.39
CA GLU A 198 3.24 -16.81 18.78
C GLU A 198 2.02 -17.29 19.59
N ARG A 199 2.07 -18.48 20.23
CA ARG A 199 0.97 -18.99 21.05
C ARG A 199 0.74 -18.12 22.28
N LYS A 200 1.83 -17.74 22.94
CA LYS A 200 1.78 -16.83 24.09
C LYS A 200 1.28 -15.45 23.69
N LEU A 201 1.75 -14.91 22.56
CA LEU A 201 1.33 -13.62 22.02
C LEU A 201 -0.18 -13.62 21.71
N VAL A 202 -0.69 -14.64 21.03
CA VAL A 202 -2.13 -14.80 20.72
C VAL A 202 -2.96 -14.84 22.00
N ALA A 203 -2.53 -15.64 23.01
CA ALA A 203 -3.22 -15.72 24.28
C ALA A 203 -3.23 -14.40 25.05
N GLN A 204 -2.14 -13.63 24.99
CA GLN A 204 -2.06 -12.30 25.61
C GLN A 204 -2.96 -11.30 24.91
N HIS A 205 -2.94 -11.28 23.57
CA HIS A 205 -3.76 -10.39 22.77
C HIS A 205 -5.26 -10.64 22.99
N ASN A 206 -5.69 -11.91 22.95
CA ASN A 206 -7.09 -12.26 23.21
C ASN A 206 -7.57 -11.82 24.60
N ARG A 207 -6.73 -11.96 25.64
CA ARG A 207 -7.05 -11.44 26.97
C ARG A 207 -7.17 -9.93 27.00
N ALA A 208 -6.30 -9.21 26.28
CA ALA A 208 -6.36 -7.75 26.20
C ALA A 208 -7.63 -7.28 25.49
N ALA A 209 -7.98 -7.90 24.36
CA ALA A 209 -9.20 -7.63 23.61
C ALA A 209 -10.45 -7.90 24.47
N SER A 210 -10.52 -9.02 25.17
CA SER A 210 -11.65 -9.34 26.06
C SER A 210 -11.82 -8.32 27.19
N ARG A 211 -10.73 -7.83 27.75
CA ARG A 211 -10.80 -6.76 28.76
C ARG A 211 -11.33 -5.45 28.19
N LEU A 212 -10.95 -5.10 26.98
CA LEU A 212 -11.43 -3.88 26.32
C LEU A 212 -12.93 -3.93 26.01
N LEU A 213 -13.44 -5.12 25.61
CA LEU A 213 -14.84 -5.31 25.29
C LEU A 213 -15.78 -5.37 26.53
N ASN A 214 -15.20 -5.68 27.71
CA ASN A 214 -15.95 -5.83 28.96
C ASN A 214 -15.68 -4.69 29.93
N ALA A 215 -15.04 -3.61 29.51
CA ALA A 215 -14.83 -2.39 30.25
C ALA A 215 -15.94 -1.38 29.98
#